data_fcb9a42179a23ab2d91af64556898cc9
#
_entry.id   fcb9a42179a23ab2d91af64556898cc9
#
_cell.length_a   1.000
_cell.length_b   1.000
_cell.length_c   1.000
_cell.angle_alpha   90.00
_cell.angle_beta   90.00
_cell.angle_gamma   90.00
#
_symmetry.space_group_name_H-M   'P 1'
#
loop_
_entity.id
_entity.type
_entity.pdbx_description
1 polymer ?
#
loop_
_entity_poly.entity_id
_entity_poly.type
_entity_poly.pdbx_seq_one_letter_code
_entity_poly.pdbx_strand_id
1 'polypeptide(L)'
;MGVLTEYGAIRDITSGSNANIAYVLHDNNDFSLTEYKVLQSQYNTGFIKCMQMMYNGKIELYYLTSEYKTFSSMLPTLDGKGFETVMVNLLNAIIEVKNNGFLSYQKIDISFEHIFIHPSNLSVGLIYVPITIREFKDYATFETEFRTSLVQFINSLPTLSSQRISDFYTGLSNGTLPLEALVSRIMYSTPRTEKESYEGKG
;
A
#
# COMPACT_ATOMS: atom_id res chain seq x y z
N MET A 1 -14.80 3.50 -7.26
CA MET A 1 -13.98 3.01 -8.39
C MET A 1 -12.78 3.93 -8.51
N GLY A 2 -11.58 3.41 -8.47
CA GLY A 2 -10.37 4.24 -8.54
C GLY A 2 -10.13 4.74 -9.97
N VAL A 3 -9.42 5.88 -10.10
CA VAL A 3 -9.04 6.49 -11.39
C VAL A 3 -8.40 5.48 -12.35
N LEU A 4 -7.64 4.51 -11.83
CA LEU A 4 -6.92 3.53 -12.64
C LEU A 4 -7.83 2.62 -13.48
N THR A 5 -9.08 2.37 -13.05
CA THR A 5 -10.02 1.52 -13.81
C THR A 5 -10.53 2.17 -15.10
N GLU A 6 -10.36 3.47 -15.26
CA GLU A 6 -10.70 4.20 -16.49
C GLU A 6 -9.68 3.99 -17.59
N TYR A 7 -8.41 3.74 -17.23
CA TYR A 7 -7.29 3.64 -18.15
C TYR A 7 -6.90 2.21 -18.51
N GLY A 8 -7.35 1.24 -17.72
CA GLY A 8 -7.01 -0.15 -17.95
C GLY A 8 -7.71 -1.09 -16.98
N ALA A 9 -7.36 -2.36 -17.07
CA ALA A 9 -7.87 -3.41 -16.22
C ALA A 9 -6.73 -4.26 -15.65
N ILE A 10 -6.85 -4.62 -14.36
CA ILE A 10 -5.97 -5.60 -13.74
C ILE A 10 -6.46 -7.00 -14.09
N ARG A 11 -5.51 -7.86 -14.44
CA ARG A 11 -5.73 -9.26 -14.75
C ARG A 11 -4.76 -10.12 -13.96
N ASP A 12 -5.28 -11.10 -13.25
CA ASP A 12 -4.45 -12.12 -12.61
C ASP A 12 -3.84 -13.04 -13.67
N ILE A 13 -2.53 -13.24 -13.57
CA ILE A 13 -1.79 -14.14 -14.42
C ILE A 13 -1.22 -15.23 -13.55
N THR A 14 -1.79 -16.42 -13.64
CA THR A 14 -1.26 -17.59 -12.97
C THR A 14 -0.46 -18.41 -13.99
N SER A 15 0.86 -18.50 -13.78
CA SER A 15 1.74 -19.38 -14.55
C SER A 15 2.42 -20.33 -13.59
N GLY A 16 1.93 -21.56 -13.50
CA GLY A 16 2.44 -22.55 -12.56
C GLY A 16 2.19 -22.16 -11.11
N SER A 17 3.26 -22.15 -10.29
CA SER A 17 3.21 -21.75 -8.87
C SER A 17 3.34 -20.23 -8.65
N ASN A 18 3.61 -19.47 -9.71
CA ASN A 18 3.87 -18.03 -9.62
C ASN A 18 2.61 -17.26 -10.04
N ALA A 19 1.96 -16.62 -9.07
CA ALA A 19 0.91 -15.64 -9.34
C ALA A 19 1.58 -14.29 -9.65
N ASN A 20 1.27 -13.74 -10.81
CA ASN A 20 1.63 -12.38 -11.19
C ASN A 20 0.37 -11.65 -11.60
N ILE A 21 0.41 -10.33 -11.58
CA ILE A 21 -0.70 -9.52 -12.09
C ILE A 21 -0.23 -8.70 -13.28
N ALA A 22 -1.14 -8.44 -14.20
CA ALA A 22 -0.92 -7.51 -15.31
C ALA A 22 -1.97 -6.40 -15.27
N TYR A 23 -1.53 -5.21 -15.59
CA TYR A 23 -2.40 -4.09 -15.90
C TYR A 23 -2.40 -3.90 -17.42
N VAL A 24 -3.56 -4.10 -18.03
CA VAL A 24 -3.74 -4.01 -19.49
C VAL A 24 -4.31 -2.64 -19.82
N LEU A 25 -3.57 -1.81 -20.57
CA LEU A 25 -4.05 -0.48 -20.93
C LEU A 25 -5.21 -0.56 -21.95
N HIS A 26 -6.20 0.30 -21.76
CA HIS A 26 -7.27 0.47 -22.73
C HIS A 26 -6.77 1.20 -23.99
N ASP A 27 -5.94 2.22 -23.82
CA ASP A 27 -5.27 2.97 -24.88
C ASP A 27 -3.76 3.04 -24.60
N ASN A 28 -2.95 2.62 -25.60
CA ASN A 28 -1.49 2.65 -25.49
C ASN A 28 -0.93 4.08 -25.38
N ASN A 29 -1.68 5.08 -25.85
CA ASN A 29 -1.28 6.50 -25.77
C ASN A 29 -1.29 7.01 -24.33
N ASP A 30 -1.99 6.34 -23.43
CA ASP A 30 -1.98 6.69 -22.00
C ASP A 30 -0.71 6.21 -21.30
N PHE A 31 0.13 5.38 -21.91
CA PHE A 31 1.37 4.92 -21.31
C PHE A 31 2.40 6.03 -21.14
N SER A 32 2.90 6.19 -19.90
CA SER A 32 3.95 7.16 -19.57
C SER A 32 5.32 6.49 -19.54
N LEU A 33 6.04 6.56 -20.68
CA LEU A 33 7.40 6.01 -20.78
C LEU A 33 8.37 6.68 -19.80
N THR A 34 8.19 7.97 -19.53
CA THR A 34 9.05 8.72 -18.59
C THR A 34 8.93 8.17 -17.19
N GLU A 35 7.71 8.01 -16.68
CA GLU A 35 7.49 7.45 -15.34
C GLU A 35 7.90 5.98 -15.26
N TYR A 36 7.65 5.21 -16.31
CA TYR A 36 8.13 3.82 -16.38
C TYR A 36 9.66 3.75 -16.23
N LYS A 37 10.42 4.61 -16.90
CA LYS A 37 11.87 4.69 -16.74
C LYS A 37 12.29 5.11 -15.33
N VAL A 38 11.56 6.04 -14.70
CA VAL A 38 11.81 6.43 -13.30
C VAL A 38 11.62 5.23 -12.39
N LEU A 39 10.53 4.47 -12.53
CA LEU A 39 10.29 3.25 -11.75
C LEU A 39 11.39 2.21 -11.94
N GLN A 40 11.90 2.03 -13.18
CA GLN A 40 12.99 1.08 -13.46
C GLN A 40 14.32 1.51 -12.84
N SER A 41 14.56 2.80 -12.64
CA SER A 41 15.79 3.34 -12.06
C SER A 41 15.81 3.38 -10.54
N GLN A 42 14.65 3.23 -9.89
CA GLN A 42 14.53 3.30 -8.44
C GLN A 42 14.57 1.90 -7.82
N TYR A 43 15.37 1.74 -6.77
CA TYR A 43 15.45 0.51 -5.97
C TYR A 43 14.81 0.73 -4.61
N ASN A 44 14.09 -0.27 -4.10
CA ASN A 44 13.49 -0.29 -2.75
C ASN A 44 12.47 0.84 -2.47
N THR A 45 11.66 1.19 -3.45
CA THR A 45 10.68 2.28 -3.34
C THR A 45 9.33 1.88 -2.73
N GLY A 46 9.18 0.64 -2.27
CA GLY A 46 7.86 0.14 -1.86
C GLY A 46 6.94 -0.21 -3.05
N PHE A 47 7.47 -0.23 -4.28
CA PHE A 47 6.71 -0.66 -5.46
C PHE A 47 7.13 -2.04 -5.95
N ILE A 48 6.13 -2.80 -6.42
CA ILE A 48 6.37 -4.05 -7.13
C ILE A 48 7.05 -3.74 -8.46
N LYS A 49 8.08 -4.51 -8.79
CA LYS A 49 8.78 -4.38 -10.06
C LYS A 49 7.82 -4.62 -11.22
N CYS A 50 7.80 -3.69 -12.15
CA CYS A 50 6.94 -3.69 -13.32
C CYS A 50 7.76 -3.92 -14.59
N MET A 51 7.25 -4.75 -15.52
CA MET A 51 7.80 -4.94 -16.86
C MET A 51 6.74 -4.59 -17.90
N GLN A 52 7.12 -3.76 -18.89
CA GLN A 52 6.27 -3.47 -20.04
C GLN A 52 6.38 -4.60 -21.06
N MET A 53 5.26 -5.06 -21.56
CA MET A 53 5.15 -6.01 -22.65
C MET A 53 4.12 -5.52 -23.68
N MET A 54 4.22 -6.01 -24.92
CA MET A 54 3.20 -5.81 -25.94
C MET A 54 2.54 -7.14 -26.22
N TYR A 55 1.23 -7.21 -26.03
CA TYR A 55 0.44 -8.41 -26.29
C TYR A 55 -0.83 -8.05 -27.07
N ASN A 56 -1.06 -8.69 -28.22
CA ASN A 56 -2.19 -8.41 -29.11
C ASN A 56 -2.37 -6.91 -29.43
N GLY A 57 -1.25 -6.18 -29.64
CA GLY A 57 -1.27 -4.75 -29.94
C GLY A 57 -1.57 -3.84 -28.75
N LYS A 58 -1.69 -4.38 -27.54
CA LYS A 58 -1.91 -3.64 -26.30
C LYS A 58 -0.66 -3.66 -25.42
N ILE A 59 -0.41 -2.52 -24.76
CA ILE A 59 0.60 -2.46 -23.70
C ILE A 59 0.05 -3.11 -22.46
N GLU A 60 0.79 -4.07 -21.94
CA GLU A 60 0.55 -4.73 -20.68
C GLU A 60 1.73 -4.48 -19.72
N LEU A 61 1.42 -4.14 -18.49
CA LEU A 61 2.37 -3.92 -17.42
C LEU A 61 2.32 -5.12 -16.48
N TYR A 62 3.39 -5.92 -16.48
CA TYR A 62 3.50 -7.12 -15.66
C TYR A 62 4.19 -6.78 -14.33
N TYR A 63 3.54 -7.10 -13.23
CA TYR A 63 4.05 -6.90 -11.87
C TYR A 63 4.52 -8.22 -11.29
N LEU A 64 5.78 -8.29 -10.88
CA LEU A 64 6.42 -9.49 -10.36
C LEU A 64 6.07 -9.69 -8.88
N THR A 65 4.93 -10.32 -8.62
CA THR A 65 4.41 -10.52 -7.26
C THR A 65 4.74 -11.90 -6.67
N SER A 66 5.52 -12.73 -7.36
CA SER A 66 5.78 -14.13 -6.97
C SER A 66 6.45 -14.30 -5.59
N GLU A 67 7.23 -13.31 -5.13
CA GLU A 67 7.88 -13.32 -3.81
C GLU A 67 7.01 -12.71 -2.71
N TYR A 68 5.84 -12.24 -3.07
CA TYR A 68 4.93 -11.53 -2.19
C TYR A 68 3.66 -12.34 -1.94
N LYS A 69 2.96 -11.98 -0.89
CA LYS A 69 1.59 -12.42 -0.60
C LYS A 69 0.68 -11.20 -0.52
N THR A 70 -0.59 -11.36 -0.85
CA THR A 70 -1.55 -10.27 -0.66
C THR A 70 -1.66 -9.91 0.82
N PHE A 71 -1.94 -8.64 1.10
CA PHE A 71 -2.12 -8.19 2.48
C PHE A 71 -3.19 -9.01 3.20
N SER A 72 -4.32 -9.25 2.53
CA SER A 72 -5.42 -10.05 3.08
C SER A 72 -4.98 -11.46 3.49
N SER A 73 -4.11 -12.11 2.72
CA SER A 73 -3.61 -13.46 3.04
C SER A 73 -2.56 -13.47 4.15
N MET A 74 -1.78 -12.40 4.30
CA MET A 74 -0.78 -12.26 5.36
C MET A 74 -1.37 -11.92 6.70
N LEU A 75 -2.46 -11.16 6.71
CA LEU A 75 -3.06 -10.59 7.91
C LEU A 75 -3.34 -11.59 9.03
N PRO A 76 -3.92 -12.80 8.77
CA PRO A 76 -4.16 -13.78 9.82
C PRO A 76 -2.88 -14.32 10.48
N THR A 77 -1.72 -14.11 9.84
CA THR A 77 -0.42 -14.59 10.34
C THR A 77 0.35 -13.52 11.11
N LEU A 78 -0.11 -12.26 11.08
CA LEU A 78 0.56 -11.15 11.72
C LEU A 78 0.13 -11.03 13.18
N ASP A 79 1.11 -10.90 14.07
CA ASP A 79 0.88 -10.40 15.41
C ASP A 79 0.71 -8.86 15.41
N GLY A 80 0.43 -8.27 16.57
CA GLY A 80 0.24 -6.82 16.68
C GLY A 80 1.46 -6.00 16.21
N LYS A 81 2.68 -6.49 16.46
CA LYS A 81 3.91 -5.84 16.02
C LYS A 81 4.13 -5.98 14.52
N GLY A 82 3.85 -7.15 13.98
CA GLY A 82 3.91 -7.39 12.53
C GLY A 82 2.91 -6.51 11.79
N PHE A 83 1.69 -6.39 12.29
CA PHE A 83 0.68 -5.46 11.74
C PHE A 83 1.18 -4.01 11.76
N GLU A 84 1.71 -3.53 12.89
CA GLU A 84 2.27 -2.17 12.97
C GLU A 84 3.40 -1.96 11.97
N THR A 85 4.30 -2.93 11.83
CA THR A 85 5.40 -2.87 10.86
C THR A 85 4.88 -2.72 9.44
N VAL A 86 3.89 -3.50 9.05
CA VAL A 86 3.25 -3.41 7.73
C VAL A 86 2.58 -2.05 7.53
N MET A 87 1.86 -1.54 8.54
CA MET A 87 1.22 -0.23 8.46
C MET A 87 2.24 0.90 8.30
N VAL A 88 3.33 0.88 9.06
CA VAL A 88 4.41 1.86 8.93
C VAL A 88 5.03 1.81 7.53
N ASN A 89 5.31 0.62 7.00
CA ASN A 89 5.87 0.46 5.67
C ASN A 89 4.91 0.95 4.58
N LEU A 90 3.61 0.68 4.72
CA LEU A 90 2.57 1.16 3.80
C LEU A 90 2.49 2.70 3.80
N LEU A 91 2.40 3.31 4.98
CA LEU A 91 2.31 4.75 5.10
C LEU A 91 3.58 5.44 4.57
N ASN A 92 4.76 4.89 4.88
CA ASN A 92 6.02 5.43 4.36
C ASN A 92 6.10 5.37 2.84
N ALA A 93 5.63 4.30 2.21
CA ALA A 93 5.59 4.22 0.74
C ALA A 93 4.71 5.31 0.12
N ILE A 94 3.56 5.61 0.71
CA ILE A 94 2.67 6.70 0.27
C ILE A 94 3.32 8.07 0.49
N ILE A 95 3.92 8.30 1.65
CA ILE A 95 4.61 9.57 2.00
C ILE A 95 5.78 9.81 1.04
N GLU A 96 6.55 8.78 0.72
CA GLU A 96 7.68 8.90 -0.19
C GLU A 96 7.26 9.33 -1.58
N VAL A 97 6.16 8.82 -2.11
CA VAL A 97 5.60 9.27 -3.39
C VAL A 97 5.21 10.74 -3.35
N LYS A 98 4.56 11.18 -2.27
CA LYS A 98 4.21 12.59 -2.06
C LYS A 98 5.44 13.50 -2.14
N ASN A 99 6.58 13.06 -1.59
CA ASN A 99 7.80 13.84 -1.47
C ASN A 99 8.72 13.73 -2.71
N ASN A 100 8.56 12.68 -3.51
CA ASN A 100 9.45 12.36 -4.63
C ASN A 100 9.37 13.38 -5.77
N GLY A 101 8.19 13.91 -6.07
CA GLY A 101 7.95 14.88 -7.14
C GLY A 101 8.03 14.33 -8.58
N PHE A 102 8.50 13.10 -8.78
CA PHE A 102 8.55 12.43 -10.10
C PHE A 102 7.42 11.44 -10.33
N LEU A 103 6.87 10.91 -9.25
CA LEU A 103 5.78 9.96 -9.25
C LEU A 103 4.52 10.62 -8.69
N SER A 104 3.36 10.15 -9.15
CA SER A 104 2.07 10.68 -8.71
C SER A 104 1.34 9.67 -7.83
N TYR A 105 0.93 10.10 -6.64
CA TYR A 105 0.12 9.30 -5.73
C TYR A 105 -1.18 8.77 -6.38
N GLN A 106 -1.76 9.50 -7.35
CA GLN A 106 -2.98 9.09 -8.05
C GLN A 106 -2.82 7.80 -8.88
N LYS A 107 -1.59 7.40 -9.16
CA LYS A 107 -1.24 6.24 -9.99
C LYS A 107 -0.87 5.02 -9.15
N ILE A 108 -1.02 5.12 -7.84
CA ILE A 108 -0.88 3.99 -6.92
C ILE A 108 -2.24 3.28 -6.83
N ASP A 109 -2.23 1.98 -7.02
CA ASP A 109 -3.41 1.17 -6.70
C ASP A 109 -3.48 0.96 -5.18
N ILE A 110 -4.47 1.61 -4.57
CA ILE A 110 -4.73 1.54 -3.12
C ILE A 110 -5.79 0.48 -2.76
N SER A 111 -6.16 -0.36 -3.71
CA SER A 111 -7.02 -1.52 -3.45
C SER A 111 -6.29 -2.52 -2.55
N PHE A 112 -6.89 -2.92 -1.44
CA PHE A 112 -6.25 -3.86 -0.50
C PHE A 112 -5.99 -5.25 -1.10
N GLU A 113 -6.67 -5.60 -2.16
CA GLU A 113 -6.45 -6.81 -2.94
C GLU A 113 -5.12 -6.77 -3.71
N HIS A 114 -4.61 -5.56 -3.97
CA HIS A 114 -3.38 -5.30 -4.72
C HIS A 114 -2.26 -4.69 -3.86
N ILE A 115 -2.39 -4.72 -2.55
CA ILE A 115 -1.30 -4.45 -1.62
C ILE A 115 -0.63 -5.77 -1.28
N PHE A 116 0.66 -5.84 -1.49
CA PHE A 116 1.47 -7.04 -1.34
C PHE A 116 2.46 -6.89 -0.19
N ILE A 117 2.70 -7.98 0.52
CA ILE A 117 3.62 -8.04 1.65
C ILE A 117 4.65 -9.12 1.37
N HIS A 118 5.93 -8.77 1.52
CA HIS A 118 7.00 -9.75 1.48
C HIS A 118 7.04 -10.54 2.79
N PRO A 119 6.86 -11.88 2.79
CA PRO A 119 6.61 -12.64 4.00
C PRO A 119 7.81 -12.70 4.96
N SER A 120 9.04 -12.51 4.49
CA SER A 120 10.23 -12.63 5.34
C SER A 120 10.61 -11.33 6.06
N ASN A 121 10.30 -10.16 5.51
CA ASN A 121 10.74 -8.87 6.04
C ASN A 121 9.61 -7.86 6.25
N LEU A 122 8.37 -8.24 5.92
CA LEU A 122 7.16 -7.41 6.02
C LEU A 122 7.23 -6.09 5.22
N SER A 123 8.13 -6.01 4.22
CA SER A 123 8.12 -4.87 3.30
C SER A 123 6.84 -4.89 2.45
N VAL A 124 6.34 -3.69 2.17
CA VAL A 124 5.13 -3.50 1.36
C VAL A 124 5.52 -3.33 -0.11
N GLY A 125 4.79 -3.99 -0.99
CA GLY A 125 4.85 -3.82 -2.43
C GLY A 125 3.55 -3.27 -2.96
N LEU A 126 3.57 -2.06 -3.50
CA LEU A 126 2.44 -1.39 -4.11
C LEU A 126 2.51 -1.50 -5.64
N ILE A 127 1.35 -1.48 -6.26
CA ILE A 127 1.24 -1.35 -7.71
C ILE A 127 1.23 0.13 -8.08
N TYR A 128 2.19 0.56 -8.87
CA TYR A 128 2.21 1.87 -9.48
C TYR A 128 1.99 1.73 -10.99
N VAL A 129 1.03 2.44 -11.54
CA VAL A 129 0.69 2.37 -12.97
C VAL A 129 1.24 3.61 -13.69
N PRO A 130 2.30 3.49 -14.51
CA PRO A 130 2.92 4.59 -15.22
C PRO A 130 2.06 5.03 -16.43
N ILE A 131 1.03 5.82 -16.16
CA ILE A 131 0.10 6.35 -17.17
C ILE A 131 -0.03 7.86 -17.09
N THR A 132 -0.44 8.48 -18.17
CA THR A 132 -0.83 9.88 -18.21
C THR A 132 -2.29 10.01 -17.82
N ILE A 133 -2.57 10.66 -16.69
CA ILE A 133 -3.95 10.91 -16.22
C ILE A 133 -4.43 12.26 -16.73
N ARG A 134 -5.71 12.33 -17.11
CA ARG A 134 -6.36 13.53 -17.65
C ARG A 134 -6.95 14.41 -16.54
N GLU A 135 -7.38 13.79 -15.44
CA GLU A 135 -7.97 14.50 -14.32
C GLU A 135 -7.00 14.54 -13.14
N PHE A 136 -6.72 15.73 -12.65
CA PHE A 136 -5.89 15.92 -11.47
C PHE A 136 -6.77 15.85 -10.22
N LYS A 137 -6.34 15.02 -9.27
CA LYS A 137 -6.87 14.94 -7.92
C LYS A 137 -5.80 15.46 -6.96
N ASP A 138 -6.15 16.40 -6.09
CA ASP A 138 -5.21 16.90 -5.11
C ASP A 138 -4.86 15.84 -4.06
N TYR A 139 -3.73 16.06 -3.37
CA TYR A 139 -3.25 15.10 -2.38
C TYR A 139 -4.22 14.93 -1.21
N ALA A 140 -4.89 15.98 -0.77
CA ALA A 140 -5.83 15.91 0.36
C ALA A 140 -7.03 15.02 0.05
N THR A 141 -7.55 15.09 -1.18
CA THR A 141 -8.61 14.20 -1.66
C THR A 141 -8.12 12.75 -1.71
N PHE A 142 -6.95 12.50 -2.29
CA PHE A 142 -6.35 11.17 -2.31
C PHE A 142 -6.12 10.63 -0.89
N GLU A 143 -5.54 11.43 0.01
CA GLU A 143 -5.29 11.02 1.40
C GLU A 143 -6.58 10.66 2.13
N THR A 144 -7.65 11.43 1.91
CA THR A 144 -8.96 11.15 2.51
C THR A 144 -9.53 9.82 2.01
N GLU A 145 -9.46 9.55 0.71
CA GLU A 145 -9.91 8.29 0.13
C GLU A 145 -9.08 7.10 0.65
N PHE A 146 -7.77 7.25 0.69
CA PHE A 146 -6.85 6.24 1.22
C PHE A 146 -7.14 5.92 2.69
N ARG A 147 -7.28 6.95 3.54
CA ARG A 147 -7.63 6.77 4.96
C ARG A 147 -8.96 6.07 5.13
N THR A 148 -9.97 6.49 4.38
CA THR A 148 -11.31 5.90 4.42
C THR A 148 -11.27 4.42 4.05
N SER A 149 -10.56 4.07 2.98
CA SER A 149 -10.40 2.69 2.54
C SER A 149 -9.67 1.84 3.59
N LEU A 150 -8.61 2.38 4.20
CA LEU A 150 -7.84 1.68 5.22
C LEU A 150 -8.65 1.48 6.51
N VAL A 151 -9.43 2.48 6.93
CA VAL A 151 -10.37 2.38 8.06
C VAL A 151 -11.42 1.30 7.81
N GLN A 152 -12.03 1.28 6.63
CA GLN A 152 -13.01 0.26 6.26
C GLN A 152 -12.41 -1.13 6.26
N PHE A 153 -11.19 -1.26 5.73
CA PHE A 153 -10.46 -2.52 5.74
C PHE A 153 -10.20 -3.01 7.17
N ILE A 154 -9.64 -2.18 8.06
CA ILE A 154 -9.38 -2.53 9.45
C ILE A 154 -10.67 -2.97 10.16
N ASN A 155 -11.78 -2.27 9.93
CA ASN A 155 -13.09 -2.62 10.49
C ASN A 155 -13.64 -3.96 9.98
N SER A 156 -13.23 -4.41 8.83
CA SER A 156 -13.65 -5.71 8.27
C SER A 156 -12.93 -6.90 8.92
N LEU A 157 -11.93 -6.65 9.78
CA LEU A 157 -11.08 -7.66 10.37
C LEU A 157 -11.60 -8.13 11.74
N PRO A 158 -12.04 -9.39 11.88
CA PRO A 158 -12.71 -9.84 13.09
C PRO A 158 -11.79 -10.09 14.29
N THR A 159 -10.47 -10.05 14.13
CA THR A 159 -9.52 -10.61 15.11
C THR A 159 -8.46 -9.65 15.62
N LEU A 160 -8.43 -8.38 15.19
CA LEU A 160 -7.40 -7.45 15.61
C LEU A 160 -7.89 -6.56 16.78
N SER A 161 -7.81 -7.07 18.00
CA SER A 161 -8.18 -6.33 19.22
C SER A 161 -6.96 -6.07 20.11
N SER A 162 -6.00 -5.28 19.64
CA SER A 162 -4.96 -4.75 20.52
C SER A 162 -5.13 -3.25 20.70
N GLN A 163 -4.70 -2.73 21.86
CA GLN A 163 -4.73 -1.28 22.14
C GLN A 163 -3.98 -0.51 21.05
N ARG A 164 -2.88 -1.04 20.54
CA ARG A 164 -2.08 -0.42 19.48
C ARG A 164 -2.84 -0.25 18.17
N ILE A 165 -3.63 -1.25 17.80
CA ILE A 165 -4.48 -1.18 16.61
C ILE A 165 -5.59 -0.16 16.80
N SER A 166 -6.17 -0.09 17.99
CA SER A 166 -7.14 0.93 18.36
C SER A 166 -6.55 2.34 18.29
N ASP A 167 -5.34 2.53 18.80
CA ASP A 167 -4.63 3.81 18.76
C ASP A 167 -4.28 4.21 17.32
N PHE A 168 -3.86 3.25 16.50
CA PHE A 168 -3.62 3.45 15.07
C PHE A 168 -4.89 3.84 14.35
N TYR A 169 -5.97 3.09 14.55
CA TYR A 169 -7.29 3.38 13.97
C TYR A 169 -7.78 4.78 14.33
N THR A 170 -7.65 5.15 15.60
CA THR A 170 -8.04 6.49 16.08
C THR A 170 -7.22 7.58 15.40
N GLY A 171 -5.91 7.39 15.28
CA GLY A 171 -5.02 8.31 14.59
C GLY A 171 -5.31 8.40 13.08
N LEU A 172 -5.64 7.28 12.46
CA LEU A 172 -5.99 7.22 11.04
C LEU A 172 -7.33 7.92 10.75
N SER A 173 -8.31 7.76 11.64
CA SER A 173 -9.61 8.41 11.54
C SER A 173 -9.56 9.91 11.82
N ASN A 174 -8.50 10.40 12.46
CA ASN A 174 -8.27 11.82 12.69
C ASN A 174 -7.68 12.49 11.45
N GLY A 175 -8.52 13.03 10.59
CA GLY A 175 -8.11 13.69 9.34
C GLY A 175 -7.25 14.94 9.52
N THR A 176 -7.09 15.47 10.73
CA THR A 176 -6.19 16.61 11.00
C THR A 176 -4.76 16.19 11.34
N LEU A 177 -4.54 14.89 11.61
CA LEU A 177 -3.22 14.34 11.89
C LEU A 177 -2.53 13.93 10.58
N PRO A 178 -1.42 14.55 10.17
CA PRO A 178 -0.67 14.15 8.97
C PRO A 178 -0.21 12.69 9.06
N LEU A 179 -0.08 12.00 7.91
CA LEU A 179 0.40 10.62 7.87
C LEU A 179 1.79 10.47 8.49
N GLU A 180 2.67 11.45 8.29
CA GLU A 180 4.01 11.51 8.88
C GLU A 180 3.98 11.50 10.42
N ALA A 181 3.05 12.25 11.00
CA ALA A 181 2.85 12.28 12.45
C ALA A 181 2.25 10.97 12.97
N LEU A 182 1.39 10.33 12.20
CA LEU A 182 0.84 9.01 12.53
C LEU A 182 1.94 7.95 12.54
N VAL A 183 2.80 7.91 11.53
CA VAL A 183 3.97 7.02 11.48
C VAL A 183 4.87 7.23 12.70
N SER A 184 5.18 8.49 13.00
CA SER A 184 6.02 8.83 14.16
C SER A 184 5.40 8.34 15.48
N ARG A 185 4.09 8.50 15.65
CA ARG A 185 3.39 7.98 16.85
C ARG A 185 3.51 6.46 16.99
N ILE A 186 3.35 5.73 15.90
CA ILE A 186 3.48 4.26 15.91
C ILE A 186 4.89 3.84 16.28
N MET A 187 5.90 4.45 15.63
CA MET A 187 7.31 4.07 15.82
C MET A 187 7.83 4.40 17.22
N TYR A 188 7.36 5.51 17.82
CA TYR A 188 7.83 6.00 19.11
C TYR A 188 6.87 5.74 20.28
N SER A 189 5.79 4.99 20.05
CA SER A 189 4.93 4.50 21.15
C SER A 189 5.74 3.52 21.99
N THR A 190 6.38 4.03 23.04
CA THR A 190 7.04 3.20 24.05
C THR A 190 5.98 2.26 24.67
N PRO A 191 6.25 0.96 24.85
CA PRO A 191 5.34 0.10 25.55
C PRO A 191 5.09 0.70 26.93
N ARG A 192 3.84 1.04 27.27
CA ARG A 192 3.47 1.32 28.65
C ARG A 192 3.80 0.06 29.43
N THR A 193 4.87 0.12 30.21
CA THR A 193 5.13 -0.86 31.25
C THR A 193 3.89 -0.93 32.12
N GLU A 194 3.19 -2.05 32.09
CA GLU A 194 2.21 -2.38 33.14
C GLU A 194 2.95 -2.30 34.45
N LYS A 195 2.69 -1.24 35.21
CA LYS A 195 3.09 -1.18 36.63
C LYS A 195 2.26 -2.25 37.29
N GLU A 196 2.90 -3.39 37.58
CA GLU A 196 2.42 -4.32 38.55
C GLU A 196 2.08 -3.56 39.85
N SER A 197 0.80 -3.47 40.12
CA SER A 197 0.29 -3.06 41.42
C SER A 197 0.49 -4.24 42.37
N TYR A 198 1.71 -4.41 42.88
CA TYR A 198 1.93 -5.11 44.11
C TYR A 198 1.60 -4.17 45.26
N GLU A 199 0.34 -4.10 45.62
CA GLU A 199 -0.04 -3.69 46.99
C GLU A 199 0.16 -4.89 47.89
N GLY A 200 1.27 -4.85 48.63
CA GLY A 200 1.56 -5.74 49.70
C GLY A 200 0.51 -5.60 50.81
N LYS A 201 -0.11 -6.69 51.18
CA LYS A 201 -0.73 -6.87 52.48
C LYS A 201 0.39 -7.08 53.47
N GLY A 202 0.57 -6.13 54.36
CA GLY A 202 1.23 -6.24 55.65
C GLY A 202 0.25 -5.80 56.72
#